data_0af7586d2f35e444487ac38f57b281c0
#
_entry.id   0af7586d2f35e444487ac38f57b281c0
#
_cell.length_a   1.000
_cell.length_b   1.000
_cell.length_c   1.000
_cell.angle_alpha   90.00
_cell.angle_beta   90.00
_cell.angle_gamma   90.00
#
_symmetry.space_group_name_H-M   'P 1'
#
loop_
_entity.id
_entity.type
_entity.pdbx_description
1 polymer ?
#
loop_
_entity_poly.entity_id
_entity_poly.type
_entity_poly.pdbx_seq_one_letter_code
_entity_poly.pdbx_strand_id
1 'polypeptide(L)'
;MSEEIFGAVQKLSVNGTKKQVVLQCAPLLTGIKLSNLLNVRADQKEEVFKLFEGSPVCCRVLYEFRGRLSILLYRPGMLRAYLEREDVKRLMASFGYEDLGLEETLDRIAEGYQEHMDGKLGFPHEIGLVLGYPPVDVEGFIKKGGRDFL
;
A
#
# COMPACT_ATOMS: atom_id res chain seq x y z
N MET A 1 -6.67 -18.75 -2.37
CA MET A 1 -7.83 -17.83 -2.32
C MET A 1 -8.91 -18.50 -1.47
N SER A 2 -9.52 -17.74 -0.56
CA SER A 2 -10.59 -18.28 0.27
C SER A 2 -11.86 -18.47 -0.57
N GLU A 3 -12.79 -19.30 -0.08
CA GLU A 3 -14.08 -19.52 -0.75
C GLU A 3 -14.86 -18.23 -0.88
N GLU A 4 -14.78 -17.35 0.13
CA GLU A 4 -15.47 -16.07 0.10
C GLU A 4 -14.95 -15.18 -1.02
N ILE A 5 -13.63 -15.12 -1.17
CA ILE A 5 -13.00 -14.32 -2.23
C ILE A 5 -13.30 -14.94 -3.59
N PHE A 6 -13.22 -16.26 -3.72
CA PHE A 6 -13.50 -16.94 -4.98
C PHE A 6 -14.96 -16.70 -5.42
N GLY A 7 -15.90 -16.80 -4.48
CA GLY A 7 -17.30 -16.52 -4.75
C GLY A 7 -17.52 -15.07 -5.17
N ALA A 8 -16.81 -14.13 -4.53
CA ALA A 8 -16.86 -12.72 -4.89
C ALA A 8 -16.36 -12.49 -6.31
N VAL A 9 -15.26 -13.12 -6.70
CA VAL A 9 -14.70 -13.00 -8.06
C VAL A 9 -15.72 -13.46 -9.09
N GLN A 10 -16.37 -14.58 -8.84
CA GLN A 10 -17.38 -15.10 -9.78
C GLN A 10 -18.59 -14.15 -9.91
N LYS A 11 -19.02 -13.58 -8.80
CA LYS A 11 -20.16 -12.66 -8.79
C LYS A 11 -19.85 -11.31 -9.41
N LEU A 12 -18.56 -10.96 -9.50
CA LEU A 12 -18.12 -9.65 -9.96
C LEU A 12 -17.79 -9.61 -11.45
N SER A 13 -18.11 -10.67 -12.19
CA SER A 13 -17.83 -10.74 -13.62
C SER A 13 -18.45 -9.60 -14.44
N VAL A 14 -19.50 -8.95 -13.93
CA VAL A 14 -20.20 -7.88 -14.61
C VAL A 14 -19.68 -6.49 -14.22
N ASN A 15 -19.05 -6.35 -13.06
CA ASN A 15 -18.56 -5.06 -12.56
C ASN A 15 -17.06 -4.96 -12.74
N GLY A 16 -16.59 -4.13 -13.69
CA GLY A 16 -15.18 -3.99 -14.01
C GLY A 16 -14.32 -3.53 -12.86
N THR A 17 -14.79 -2.56 -12.08
CA THR A 17 -14.03 -2.03 -10.94
C THR A 17 -13.82 -3.10 -9.87
N LYS A 18 -14.87 -3.78 -9.47
CA LYS A 18 -14.79 -4.83 -8.46
C LYS A 18 -13.88 -5.97 -8.91
N LYS A 19 -14.04 -6.40 -10.16
CA LYS A 19 -13.21 -7.46 -10.72
C LYS A 19 -11.74 -7.07 -10.72
N GLN A 20 -11.44 -5.84 -11.14
CA GLN A 20 -10.09 -5.31 -11.15
C GLN A 20 -9.47 -5.35 -9.75
N VAL A 21 -10.21 -4.84 -8.75
CA VAL A 21 -9.73 -4.79 -7.36
C VAL A 21 -9.48 -6.20 -6.84
N VAL A 22 -10.42 -7.11 -7.01
CA VAL A 22 -10.28 -8.47 -6.48
C VAL A 22 -9.09 -9.18 -7.11
N LEU A 23 -8.94 -9.08 -8.43
CA LEU A 23 -7.84 -9.76 -9.13
C LEU A 23 -6.48 -9.18 -8.79
N GLN A 24 -6.38 -7.86 -8.69
CA GLN A 24 -5.10 -7.21 -8.36
C GLN A 24 -4.73 -7.32 -6.89
N CYS A 25 -5.70 -7.44 -6.01
CA CYS A 25 -5.49 -7.41 -4.56
C CYS A 25 -5.72 -8.75 -3.89
N ALA A 26 -5.83 -9.85 -4.63
CA ALA A 26 -6.11 -11.17 -4.06
C ALA A 26 -5.16 -11.55 -2.91
N PRO A 27 -3.83 -11.36 -3.02
CA PRO A 27 -2.93 -11.68 -1.90
C PRO A 27 -3.22 -10.89 -0.62
N LEU A 28 -3.61 -9.62 -0.74
CA LEU A 28 -4.04 -8.81 0.39
C LEU A 28 -5.35 -9.33 0.97
N LEU A 29 -6.32 -9.63 0.11
CA LEU A 29 -7.64 -10.06 0.53
C LEU A 29 -7.61 -11.40 1.24
N THR A 30 -6.69 -12.28 0.87
CA THR A 30 -6.51 -13.58 1.51
C THR A 30 -5.60 -13.54 2.74
N GLY A 31 -5.04 -12.36 3.06
CA GLY A 31 -4.16 -12.20 4.21
C GLY A 31 -2.72 -12.61 3.98
N ILE A 32 -2.33 -12.92 2.74
CA ILE A 32 -0.95 -13.28 2.39
C ILE A 32 -0.06 -12.03 2.42
N LYS A 33 -0.58 -10.90 1.94
CA LYS A 33 0.13 -9.61 1.99
C LYS A 33 -0.54 -8.68 2.98
N LEU A 34 0.25 -7.81 3.60
CA LEU A 34 -0.27 -6.84 4.58
C LEU A 34 -0.78 -5.55 3.92
N SER A 35 -0.39 -5.28 2.69
CA SER A 35 -0.83 -4.10 1.95
C SER A 35 -0.68 -4.29 0.45
N ASN A 36 -1.31 -3.40 -0.30
CA ASN A 36 -1.21 -3.37 -1.75
C ASN A 36 -1.44 -1.95 -2.26
N LEU A 37 -0.77 -1.58 -3.33
CA LEU A 37 -0.98 -0.29 -3.97
C LEU A 37 -1.88 -0.51 -5.19
N LEU A 38 -2.96 0.24 -5.27
CA LEU A 38 -3.95 0.12 -6.34
C LEU A 38 -4.03 1.44 -7.09
N ASN A 39 -3.89 1.38 -8.42
CA ASN A 39 -4.04 2.56 -9.28
C ASN A 39 -5.36 2.47 -10.03
N VAL A 40 -6.22 3.48 -9.86
CA VAL A 40 -7.54 3.52 -10.45
C VAL A 40 -7.84 4.92 -10.97
N ARG A 41 -8.94 5.06 -11.72
CA ARG A 41 -9.44 6.38 -12.07
C ARG A 41 -10.09 7.04 -10.86
N ALA A 42 -10.05 8.36 -10.80
CA ALA A 42 -10.64 9.11 -9.69
C ALA A 42 -12.14 8.81 -9.52
N ASP A 43 -12.85 8.55 -10.62
CA ASP A 43 -14.28 8.26 -10.58
C ASP A 43 -14.60 6.88 -9.99
N GLN A 44 -13.58 6.03 -9.80
CA GLN A 44 -13.73 4.71 -9.17
C GLN A 44 -13.52 4.73 -7.67
N LYS A 45 -13.13 5.87 -7.10
CA LYS A 45 -12.79 5.99 -5.67
C LYS A 45 -13.90 5.49 -4.76
N GLU A 46 -15.11 5.97 -4.96
CA GLU A 46 -16.24 5.61 -4.10
C GLU A 46 -16.54 4.12 -4.15
N GLU A 47 -16.48 3.53 -5.33
CA GLU A 47 -16.70 2.09 -5.47
C GLU A 47 -15.64 1.29 -4.72
N VAL A 48 -14.36 1.70 -4.83
CA VAL A 48 -13.27 1.03 -4.13
C VAL A 48 -13.47 1.12 -2.62
N PHE A 49 -13.76 2.31 -2.11
CA PHE A 49 -13.97 2.51 -0.68
C PHE A 49 -15.17 1.71 -0.17
N LYS A 50 -16.25 1.65 -0.95
CA LYS A 50 -17.42 0.85 -0.58
C LYS A 50 -17.14 -0.64 -0.52
N LEU A 51 -16.29 -1.14 -1.41
CA LEU A 51 -15.93 -2.56 -1.42
C LEU A 51 -15.30 -3.00 -0.11
N PHE A 52 -14.56 -2.12 0.53
CA PHE A 52 -13.82 -2.46 1.76
C PHE A 52 -14.52 -1.97 3.03
N GLU A 53 -15.68 -1.33 2.89
CA GLU A 53 -16.45 -0.86 4.04
C GLU A 53 -16.87 -2.05 4.89
N GLY A 54 -16.59 -1.98 6.19
CA GLY A 54 -16.88 -3.07 7.11
C GLY A 54 -15.91 -4.25 7.06
N SER A 55 -14.90 -4.19 6.19
CA SER A 55 -13.88 -5.25 6.09
C SER A 55 -12.64 -4.92 6.94
N PRO A 56 -11.74 -5.91 7.17
CA PRO A 56 -10.48 -5.64 7.88
C PRO A 56 -9.48 -4.81 7.06
N VAL A 57 -9.76 -4.52 5.80
CA VAL A 57 -8.87 -3.77 4.93
C VAL A 57 -9.27 -2.30 4.93
N CYS A 58 -8.29 -1.42 5.14
CA CYS A 58 -8.46 0.03 5.10
C CYS A 58 -7.91 0.58 3.79
N CYS A 59 -8.46 1.71 3.37
CA CYS A 59 -8.06 2.40 2.14
C CYS A 59 -7.54 3.79 2.47
N ARG A 60 -6.45 4.19 1.82
CA ARG A 60 -5.92 5.56 1.94
C ARG A 60 -5.42 6.03 0.59
N VAL A 61 -5.89 7.19 0.14
CA VAL A 61 -5.39 7.80 -1.09
C VAL A 61 -4.00 8.37 -0.80
N LEU A 62 -3.01 7.95 -1.57
CA LEU A 62 -1.65 8.49 -1.46
C LEU A 62 -1.41 9.63 -2.44
N TYR A 63 -2.02 9.57 -3.63
CA TYR A 63 -1.72 10.53 -4.67
C TYR A 63 -2.87 10.60 -5.69
N GLU A 64 -3.12 11.82 -6.18
CA GLU A 64 -4.10 12.05 -7.24
C GLU A 64 -3.46 12.97 -8.29
N PHE A 65 -3.55 12.56 -9.56
CA PHE A 65 -3.01 13.36 -10.64
C PHE A 65 -3.74 13.02 -11.95
N ARG A 66 -4.25 14.04 -12.62
CA ARG A 66 -4.92 13.94 -13.92
C ARG A 66 -6.02 12.86 -13.95
N GLY A 67 -6.84 12.83 -12.91
CA GLY A 67 -7.96 11.91 -12.84
C GLY A 67 -7.60 10.48 -12.46
N ARG A 68 -6.35 10.22 -12.03
CA ARG A 68 -5.89 8.92 -11.57
C ARG A 68 -5.54 8.99 -10.09
N LEU A 69 -5.82 7.91 -9.38
CA LEU A 69 -5.52 7.80 -7.95
C LEU A 69 -4.61 6.62 -7.70
N SER A 70 -3.67 6.82 -6.76
CA SER A 70 -2.94 5.72 -6.13
C SER A 70 -3.51 5.53 -4.73
N ILE A 71 -4.07 4.37 -4.46
CA ILE A 71 -4.72 4.05 -3.19
C ILE A 71 -3.93 2.95 -2.51
N LEU A 72 -3.55 3.19 -1.26
CA LEU A 72 -2.96 2.15 -0.42
C LEU A 72 -4.09 1.38 0.26
N LEU A 73 -4.13 0.08 0.01
CA LEU A 73 -5.02 -0.85 0.71
C LEU A 73 -4.18 -1.60 1.72
N TYR A 74 -4.60 -1.65 2.97
CA TYR A 74 -3.78 -2.26 4.01
C TYR A 74 -4.62 -2.87 5.12
N ARG A 75 -4.03 -3.86 5.80
CA ARG A 75 -4.60 -4.45 7.02
C ARG A 75 -3.92 -3.79 8.21
N PRO A 76 -4.60 -2.88 8.92
CA PRO A 76 -3.94 -2.05 9.95
C PRO A 76 -3.26 -2.85 11.05
N GLY A 77 -3.86 -3.94 11.51
CA GLY A 77 -3.25 -4.77 12.54
C GLY A 77 -1.96 -5.43 12.08
N MET A 78 -1.97 -5.99 10.87
CA MET A 78 -0.78 -6.61 10.28
C MET A 78 0.31 -5.58 9.99
N LEU A 79 -0.07 -4.44 9.45
CA LEU A 79 0.88 -3.38 9.12
C LEU A 79 1.51 -2.81 10.39
N ARG A 80 0.71 -2.57 11.43
CA ARG A 80 1.23 -2.09 12.71
C ARG A 80 2.23 -3.09 13.31
N ALA A 81 1.89 -4.37 13.32
CA ALA A 81 2.78 -5.40 13.84
C ALA A 81 4.09 -5.46 13.05
N TYR A 82 4.01 -5.34 11.73
CA TYR A 82 5.18 -5.35 10.86
C TYR A 82 6.09 -4.15 11.14
N LEU A 83 5.52 -2.96 11.29
CA LEU A 83 6.28 -1.74 11.55
C LEU A 83 6.90 -1.71 12.97
N GLU A 84 6.41 -2.55 13.86
CA GLU A 84 6.96 -2.69 15.22
C GLU A 84 8.09 -3.70 15.32
N ARG A 85 8.37 -4.46 14.26
CA ARG A 85 9.52 -5.35 14.23
C ARG A 85 10.80 -4.54 14.38
N GLU A 86 11.75 -5.08 15.15
CA GLU A 86 13.02 -4.38 15.44
C GLU A 86 13.74 -3.90 14.20
N ASP A 87 13.87 -4.76 13.21
CA ASP A 87 14.58 -4.44 11.97
C ASP A 87 13.84 -3.36 11.15
N VAL A 88 12.54 -3.46 11.06
CA VAL A 88 11.70 -2.52 10.32
C VAL A 88 11.69 -1.17 11.05
N LYS A 89 11.49 -1.20 12.37
CA LYS A 89 11.45 0.01 13.19
C LYS A 89 12.75 0.79 13.10
N ARG A 90 13.89 0.08 13.13
CA ARG A 90 15.19 0.71 13.01
C ARG A 90 15.37 1.39 11.66
N LEU A 91 14.95 0.72 10.61
CA LEU A 91 15.05 1.29 9.27
C LEU A 91 14.12 2.49 9.10
N MET A 92 12.90 2.40 9.62
CA MET A 92 11.96 3.54 9.58
C MET A 92 12.50 4.73 10.37
N ALA A 93 13.16 4.49 11.51
CA ALA A 93 13.79 5.56 12.28
C ALA A 93 14.87 6.27 11.47
N SER A 94 15.61 5.53 10.64
CA SER A 94 16.62 6.13 9.76
C SER A 94 16.03 7.06 8.72
N PHE A 95 14.75 6.91 8.41
CA PHE A 95 14.03 7.81 7.49
C PHE A 95 13.32 8.95 8.25
N GLY A 96 13.49 9.04 9.57
CA GLY A 96 12.86 10.08 10.37
C GLY A 96 11.47 9.72 10.91
N TYR A 97 11.11 8.46 10.92
CA TYR A 97 9.79 8.00 11.37
C TYR A 97 9.85 7.43 12.80
N GLU A 98 10.63 8.07 13.66
CA GLU A 98 10.79 7.62 15.03
C GLU A 98 9.57 8.02 15.87
N ASP A 99 9.08 7.09 16.69
CA ASP A 99 7.99 7.31 17.65
C ASP A 99 6.67 7.79 17.04
N LEU A 100 6.39 7.41 15.80
CA LEU A 100 5.14 7.75 15.14
C LEU A 100 4.14 6.59 15.23
N GLY A 101 2.86 6.94 15.42
CA GLY A 101 1.79 5.96 15.28
C GLY A 101 1.54 5.60 13.83
N LEU A 102 0.68 4.60 13.60
CA LEU A 102 0.38 4.14 12.25
C LEU A 102 -0.17 5.25 11.36
N GLU A 103 -1.15 6.00 11.85
CA GLU A 103 -1.78 7.05 11.06
C GLU A 103 -0.80 8.17 10.71
N GLU A 104 0.03 8.58 11.68
CA GLU A 104 1.05 9.61 11.43
C GLU A 104 2.09 9.12 10.43
N THR A 105 2.48 7.84 10.52
CA THR A 105 3.40 7.24 9.58
C THR A 105 2.83 7.26 8.17
N LEU A 106 1.57 6.88 8.02
CA LEU A 106 0.92 6.87 6.71
C LEU A 106 0.74 8.28 6.14
N ASP A 107 0.45 9.25 7.00
CA ASP A 107 0.35 10.66 6.57
C ASP A 107 1.68 11.15 5.98
N ARG A 108 2.79 10.86 6.64
CA ARG A 108 4.11 11.28 6.17
C ARG A 108 4.52 10.56 4.89
N ILE A 109 4.17 9.28 4.79
CA ILE A 109 4.42 8.50 3.57
C ILE A 109 3.64 9.09 2.40
N ALA A 110 2.39 9.46 2.64
CA ALA A 110 1.56 10.09 1.59
C ALA A 110 2.18 11.40 1.10
N GLU A 111 2.68 12.23 2.03
CA GLU A 111 3.36 13.48 1.68
C GLU A 111 4.60 13.23 0.83
N GLY A 112 5.43 12.28 1.26
CA GLY A 112 6.65 11.93 0.54
C GLY A 112 6.36 11.35 -0.85
N TYR A 113 5.33 10.53 -0.95
CA TYR A 113 4.91 9.96 -2.23
C TYR A 113 4.45 11.06 -3.19
N GLN A 114 3.66 11.99 -2.68
CA GLN A 114 3.17 13.11 -3.49
C GLN A 114 4.32 13.99 -3.98
N GLU A 115 5.28 14.29 -3.11
CA GLU A 115 6.44 15.10 -3.47
C GLU A 115 7.31 14.40 -4.51
N HIS A 116 7.47 13.08 -4.39
CA HIS A 116 8.19 12.30 -5.39
C HIS A 116 7.47 12.33 -6.74
N MET A 117 6.17 12.12 -6.75
CA MET A 117 5.39 12.12 -7.98
C MET A 117 5.35 13.49 -8.64
N ASP A 118 5.45 14.57 -7.84
CA ASP A 118 5.54 15.94 -8.34
C ASP A 118 6.96 16.30 -8.77
N GLY A 119 7.91 15.38 -8.66
CA GLY A 119 9.28 15.58 -9.07
C GLY A 119 10.15 16.41 -8.13
N LYS A 120 9.66 16.63 -6.89
CA LYS A 120 10.37 17.48 -5.92
C LYS A 120 11.41 16.72 -5.10
N LEU A 121 11.13 15.47 -4.77
CA LEU A 121 12.00 14.61 -3.96
C LEU A 121 12.28 13.30 -4.66
N GLY A 122 13.33 12.59 -4.22
CA GLY A 122 13.61 11.25 -4.67
C GLY A 122 12.56 10.25 -4.19
N PHE A 123 12.67 9.01 -4.64
CA PHE A 123 11.73 7.95 -4.30
C PHE A 123 11.68 7.71 -2.79
N PRO A 124 10.49 7.70 -2.18
CA PRO A 124 10.36 7.42 -0.75
C PRO A 124 10.51 5.92 -0.49
N HIS A 125 11.72 5.49 -0.12
CA HIS A 125 12.05 4.08 0.06
C HIS A 125 11.22 3.40 1.15
N GLU A 126 10.73 4.15 2.13
CA GLU A 126 9.88 3.65 3.20
C GLU A 126 8.56 3.06 2.68
N ILE A 127 8.14 3.43 1.48
CA ILE A 127 6.96 2.82 0.85
C ILE A 127 7.19 1.32 0.63
N GLY A 128 8.43 0.93 0.32
CA GLY A 128 8.76 -0.48 0.18
C GLY A 128 8.47 -1.27 1.46
N LEU A 129 8.79 -0.68 2.61
CA LEU A 129 8.50 -1.32 3.90
C LEU A 129 7.00 -1.44 4.14
N VAL A 130 6.26 -0.38 3.86
CA VAL A 130 4.81 -0.39 4.04
C VAL A 130 4.14 -1.39 3.11
N LEU A 131 4.71 -1.62 1.93
CA LEU A 131 4.22 -2.62 0.98
C LEU A 131 4.67 -4.05 1.34
N GLY A 132 5.45 -4.21 2.40
CA GLY A 132 5.83 -5.52 2.90
C GLY A 132 7.11 -6.08 2.30
N TYR A 133 7.90 -5.28 1.60
CA TYR A 133 9.21 -5.73 1.14
C TYR A 133 10.14 -5.93 2.34
N PRO A 134 10.94 -7.01 2.36
CA PRO A 134 11.86 -7.23 3.48
C PRO A 134 12.81 -6.05 3.68
N PRO A 135 13.14 -5.68 4.93
CA PRO A 135 14.04 -4.55 5.20
C PRO A 135 15.39 -4.66 4.49
N VAL A 136 15.93 -5.87 4.36
CA VAL A 136 17.20 -6.10 3.69
C VAL A 136 17.11 -5.72 2.21
N ASP A 137 15.98 -5.95 1.57
CA ASP A 137 15.76 -5.58 0.17
C ASP A 137 15.67 -4.07 0.02
N VAL A 138 15.00 -3.39 0.94
CA VAL A 138 14.90 -1.92 0.93
C VAL A 138 16.27 -1.29 1.13
N GLU A 139 17.05 -1.80 2.10
CA GLU A 139 18.41 -1.33 2.33
C GLU A 139 19.30 -1.54 1.10
N GLY A 140 19.18 -2.71 0.47
CA GLY A 140 19.95 -3.00 -0.74
C GLY A 140 19.62 -2.05 -1.87
N PHE A 141 18.34 -1.73 -2.05
CA PHE A 141 17.89 -0.77 -3.06
C PHE A 141 18.49 0.61 -2.82
N ILE A 142 18.47 1.07 -1.57
CA ILE A 142 19.03 2.37 -1.18
C ILE A 142 20.54 2.40 -1.45
N LYS A 143 21.28 1.36 -1.02
CA LYS A 143 22.73 1.28 -1.18
C LYS A 143 23.14 1.29 -2.65
N LYS A 144 22.34 0.70 -3.51
CA LYS A 144 22.61 0.67 -4.97
C LYS A 144 22.08 1.90 -5.68
N GLY A 145 21.49 2.85 -4.94
CA GLY A 145 20.88 4.05 -5.52
C GLY A 145 19.74 3.74 -6.46
N GLY A 146 19.05 2.62 -6.25
CA GLY A 146 17.97 2.18 -7.11
C GLY A 146 18.41 1.53 -8.39
N ARG A 147 19.73 1.26 -8.54
CA ARG A 147 20.28 0.63 -9.74
C ARG A 147 20.46 -0.87 -9.53
N ASP A 148 20.32 -1.62 -10.61
CA ASP A 148 20.60 -3.08 -10.63
C ASP A 148 19.82 -3.86 -9.57
N PHE A 149 18.73 -3.29 -9.09
CA PHE A 149 17.87 -3.94 -8.11
C PHE A 149 16.67 -4.51 -8.83
N LEU A 150 16.61 -5.81 -8.89
CA LEU A 150 15.52 -6.52 -9.54
C LEU A 150 14.76 -7.38 -8.56
#